data_2dd01906343623516a28db7ebc6a819b
#
_entry.id   2dd01906343623516a28db7ebc6a819b
#
_cell.length_a   1.000
_cell.length_b   1.000
_cell.length_c   1.000
_cell.angle_alpha   90.00
_cell.angle_beta   90.00
_cell.angle_gamma   90.00
#
_symmetry.space_group_name_H-M   'P 1'
#
loop_
_entity.id
_entity.type
_entity.pdbx_description
1 polymer ?
#
loop_
_entity_poly.entity_id
_entity_poly.type
_entity_poly.pdbx_seq_one_letter_code
_entity_poly.pdbx_strand_id
1 'polypeptide(L)'
;MVCLVDGEHYLPVTKSAIDTLNNLEHIDVVAVIFIGGTEKLKTDNADLYSEMMGLPVHFGENKSEIPYNLITEIIRKYHADSVMDLSDEPVLDYTKRFNIASRILAEGIPYEGPDFKFEPITQYEVCEKPCLKILGTGKRIGKTAVSGYLSRLIDKLGYEPCVVAMGRGGPEEPEVVHGDTFEITPEFLIEQSEKGVHAASDHWEDALMSRILTIGCRRCGGGMAGEVFLTNMKKGAQIANSVENKFVIFEGSGAAIPPIKTNKNIVLIGANQPLMNIKNFFGPFRINLADLIILTMCEEPMASHDKIKEIENFISEINPNSKIISTVFRPKPLGDIKGKKVLFATTAPSSVKDVLVSYLEKEYSCEVVATTPYLSNRPLLQKDIQKNINNVDVMLTELKAAAVDVATKDSLDAGLEVIYCDNIPLPISSNYPNLSESIIEIVDGAIDDFHQN
;
A
#
# COMPACT_ATOMS: atom_id res chain seq x y z
N MET A 1 -5.81 19.76 22.59
CA MET A 1 -6.69 19.76 21.38
C MET A 1 -6.46 21.02 20.56
N VAL A 2 -6.44 20.95 19.23
CA VAL A 2 -6.51 22.10 18.30
C VAL A 2 -7.91 22.18 17.72
N CYS A 3 -8.50 23.39 17.61
CA CYS A 3 -9.80 23.58 16.99
C CYS A 3 -9.65 24.19 15.59
N LEU A 4 -10.30 23.61 14.59
CA LEU A 4 -10.48 24.18 13.25
C LEU A 4 -11.80 24.95 13.23
N VAL A 5 -11.77 26.17 12.76
CA VAL A 5 -12.94 27.06 12.68
C VAL A 5 -12.97 27.77 11.33
N ASP A 6 -14.11 28.28 10.95
CA ASP A 6 -14.27 29.13 9.75
C ASP A 6 -14.67 30.56 10.12
N GLY A 7 -14.56 31.46 9.17
CA GLY A 7 -14.98 32.85 9.30
C GLY A 7 -16.46 33.09 8.97
N GLU A 8 -17.24 32.07 8.64
CA GLU A 8 -18.68 32.15 8.39
C GLU A 8 -19.47 32.29 9.69
N HIS A 9 -18.99 31.64 10.75
CA HIS A 9 -19.60 31.71 12.05
C HIS A 9 -19.37 33.06 12.73
N TYR A 10 -20.41 33.56 13.41
CA TYR A 10 -20.28 34.75 14.25
C TYR A 10 -19.34 34.51 15.42
N LEU A 11 -18.29 35.32 15.53
CA LEU A 11 -17.17 35.10 16.47
C LEU A 11 -17.56 34.79 17.93
N PRO A 12 -18.58 35.44 18.55
CA PRO A 12 -19.04 35.06 19.89
C PRO A 12 -19.60 33.65 19.97
N VAL A 13 -20.16 33.09 18.88
CA VAL A 13 -20.67 31.72 18.82
C VAL A 13 -19.49 30.74 18.77
N THR A 14 -18.49 31.04 17.94
CA THR A 14 -17.24 30.27 17.88
C THR A 14 -16.55 30.23 19.25
N LYS A 15 -16.43 31.39 19.91
CA LYS A 15 -15.87 31.47 21.26
C LYS A 15 -16.67 30.62 22.25
N SER A 16 -17.99 30.71 22.23
CA SER A 16 -18.85 29.92 23.13
C SER A 16 -18.68 28.41 22.92
N ALA A 17 -18.47 27.95 21.67
CA ALA A 17 -18.19 26.57 21.37
C ALA A 17 -16.84 26.12 21.96
N ILE A 18 -15.80 26.94 21.81
CA ILE A 18 -14.47 26.68 22.38
C ILE A 18 -14.52 26.68 23.92
N ASP A 19 -15.21 27.65 24.52
CA ASP A 19 -15.41 27.70 26.00
C ASP A 19 -16.17 26.46 26.49
N THR A 20 -17.12 25.93 25.69
CA THR A 20 -17.85 24.70 25.99
C THR A 20 -16.92 23.49 25.97
N LEU A 21 -16.03 23.38 24.99
CA LEU A 21 -15.01 22.32 24.94
C LEU A 21 -14.06 22.37 26.14
N ASN A 22 -13.55 23.55 26.48
CA ASN A 22 -12.67 23.74 27.65
C ASN A 22 -13.36 23.45 29.01
N ASN A 23 -14.68 23.44 29.07
CA ASN A 23 -15.43 23.04 30.26
C ASN A 23 -15.66 21.52 30.35
N LEU A 24 -15.33 20.76 29.32
CA LEU A 24 -15.38 19.30 29.38
C LEU A 24 -14.15 18.76 30.12
N GLU A 25 -14.37 17.72 30.95
CA GLU A 25 -13.28 17.06 31.64
C GLU A 25 -12.24 16.50 30.63
N HIS A 26 -10.97 16.75 30.91
CA HIS A 26 -9.83 16.27 30.14
C HIS A 26 -9.65 16.91 28.73
N ILE A 27 -10.33 18.02 28.43
CA ILE A 27 -10.10 18.77 27.21
C ILE A 27 -9.45 20.12 27.55
N ASP A 28 -8.32 20.39 26.88
CA ASP A 28 -7.64 21.68 26.90
C ASP A 28 -7.40 22.14 25.45
N VAL A 29 -8.08 23.19 25.02
CA VAL A 29 -7.89 23.77 23.68
C VAL A 29 -6.66 24.64 23.72
N VAL A 30 -5.62 24.25 22.98
CA VAL A 30 -4.30 24.92 22.98
C VAL A 30 -4.11 25.93 21.85
N ALA A 31 -4.87 25.79 20.77
CA ALA A 31 -4.84 26.72 19.63
C ALA A 31 -6.09 26.61 18.77
N VAL A 32 -6.36 27.68 18.02
CA VAL A 32 -7.46 27.80 17.07
C VAL A 32 -6.89 28.14 15.68
N ILE A 33 -7.36 27.47 14.64
CA ILE A 33 -6.94 27.73 13.26
C ILE A 33 -8.18 28.11 12.44
N PHE A 34 -8.16 29.30 11.83
CA PHE A 34 -9.14 29.67 10.82
C PHE A 34 -8.75 29.04 9.48
N ILE A 35 -9.60 28.17 8.97
CA ILE A 35 -9.31 27.35 7.77
C ILE A 35 -9.95 27.90 6.48
N GLY A 36 -10.72 28.99 6.56
CA GLY A 36 -11.34 29.68 5.42
C GLY A 36 -12.49 30.59 5.84
N GLY A 37 -13.18 31.18 4.88
CA GLY A 37 -14.29 32.13 5.13
C GLY A 37 -13.84 33.42 5.82
N THR A 38 -12.54 33.70 5.81
CA THR A 38 -11.95 34.82 6.57
C THR A 38 -12.12 36.19 5.88
N GLU A 39 -12.61 36.23 4.64
CA GLU A 39 -12.97 37.46 3.94
C GLU A 39 -14.11 38.22 4.60
N LYS A 40 -14.92 37.58 5.43
CA LYS A 40 -16.01 38.19 6.21
C LYS A 40 -15.54 38.75 7.54
N LEU A 41 -14.33 38.44 7.96
CA LEU A 41 -13.76 38.98 9.18
C LEU A 41 -13.35 40.44 9.01
N LYS A 42 -13.47 41.24 10.07
CA LYS A 42 -13.17 42.67 10.03
C LYS A 42 -11.67 42.99 9.84
N THR A 43 -10.82 42.05 10.20
CA THR A 43 -9.35 42.17 10.13
C THR A 43 -8.74 40.75 10.14
N ASP A 44 -7.50 40.63 9.67
CA ASP A 44 -6.68 39.42 9.70
C ASP A 44 -5.65 39.47 10.86
N ASN A 45 -5.85 40.33 11.82
CA ASN A 45 -4.93 40.51 12.94
C ASN A 45 -5.10 39.33 13.93
N ALA A 46 -4.22 38.32 13.83
CA ALA A 46 -4.22 37.14 14.68
C ALA A 46 -4.11 37.50 16.17
N ASP A 47 -3.35 38.53 16.55
CA ASP A 47 -3.18 38.95 17.94
C ASP A 47 -4.50 39.44 18.53
N LEU A 48 -5.28 40.21 17.76
CA LEU A 48 -6.60 40.71 18.19
C LEU A 48 -7.56 39.51 18.43
N TYR A 49 -7.57 38.50 17.53
CA TYR A 49 -8.42 37.33 17.70
C TYR A 49 -7.92 36.45 18.84
N SER A 50 -6.61 36.36 19.05
CA SER A 50 -6.02 35.65 20.20
C SER A 50 -6.43 36.27 21.51
N GLU A 51 -6.43 37.62 21.61
CA GLU A 51 -6.92 38.33 22.79
C GLU A 51 -8.42 38.07 23.03
N MET A 52 -9.24 38.13 21.97
CA MET A 52 -10.68 37.89 22.05
C MET A 52 -11.02 36.44 22.43
N MET A 53 -10.28 35.48 21.92
CA MET A 53 -10.48 34.04 22.19
C MET A 53 -9.86 33.61 23.51
N GLY A 54 -8.83 34.31 24.01
CA GLY A 54 -8.01 33.92 25.14
C GLY A 54 -7.05 32.75 24.83
N LEU A 55 -6.82 32.47 23.54
CA LEU A 55 -6.03 31.37 23.00
C LEU A 55 -5.26 31.79 21.75
N PRO A 56 -4.12 31.19 21.44
CA PRO A 56 -3.42 31.43 20.17
C PRO A 56 -4.32 31.15 18.97
N VAL A 57 -4.41 32.13 18.06
CA VAL A 57 -5.20 32.05 16.83
C VAL A 57 -4.26 32.14 15.63
N HIS A 58 -4.47 31.29 14.64
CA HIS A 58 -3.69 31.19 13.42
C HIS A 58 -4.57 31.30 12.18
N PHE A 59 -4.04 31.96 11.15
CA PHE A 59 -4.69 32.13 9.84
C PHE A 59 -3.81 31.58 8.75
N GLY A 60 -4.40 30.95 7.73
CA GLY A 60 -3.71 30.62 6.49
C GLY A 60 -3.32 31.89 5.71
N GLU A 61 -2.26 31.82 4.93
CA GLU A 61 -1.81 32.93 4.07
C GLU A 61 -2.84 33.26 2.98
N ASN A 62 -3.47 32.23 2.41
CA ASN A 62 -4.51 32.37 1.39
C ASN A 62 -5.90 32.14 2.00
N LYS A 63 -6.76 33.14 1.92
CA LYS A 63 -8.11 33.11 2.51
C LYS A 63 -9.09 32.14 1.83
N SER A 64 -8.81 31.81 0.57
CA SER A 64 -9.68 30.94 -0.25
C SER A 64 -9.26 29.48 -0.26
N GLU A 65 -8.13 29.14 0.37
CA GLU A 65 -7.57 27.79 0.39
C GLU A 65 -7.46 27.25 1.82
N ILE A 66 -7.69 25.95 1.96
CA ILE A 66 -7.48 25.28 3.25
C ILE A 66 -5.98 25.24 3.56
N PRO A 67 -5.54 25.74 4.73
CA PRO A 67 -4.13 25.84 5.08
C PRO A 67 -3.59 24.51 5.61
N TYR A 68 -3.57 23.46 4.78
CA TYR A 68 -3.22 22.10 5.19
C TYR A 68 -1.86 21.99 5.91
N ASN A 69 -0.84 22.72 5.43
CA ASN A 69 0.49 22.68 6.04
C ASN A 69 0.51 23.37 7.39
N LEU A 70 -0.20 24.49 7.53
CA LEU A 70 -0.34 25.20 8.80
C LEU A 70 -1.03 24.31 9.85
N ILE A 71 -2.05 23.53 9.46
CA ILE A 71 -2.73 22.61 10.38
C ILE A 71 -1.72 21.66 11.01
N THR A 72 -0.90 20.99 10.18
CA THR A 72 0.11 20.04 10.67
C THR A 72 1.23 20.74 11.45
N GLU A 73 1.65 21.92 11.05
CA GLU A 73 2.63 22.74 11.79
C GLU A 73 2.12 23.09 13.20
N ILE A 74 0.88 23.56 13.32
CA ILE A 74 0.29 23.94 14.59
C ILE A 74 0.08 22.75 15.51
N ILE A 75 -0.36 21.60 14.97
CA ILE A 75 -0.45 20.34 15.71
C ILE A 75 0.89 20.00 16.36
N ARG A 76 1.97 20.03 15.59
CA ARG A 76 3.33 19.73 16.09
C ARG A 76 3.83 20.79 17.09
N LYS A 77 3.61 22.07 16.79
CA LYS A 77 4.04 23.20 17.63
C LYS A 77 3.45 23.16 19.04
N TYR A 78 2.18 22.82 19.13
CA TYR A 78 1.47 22.77 20.41
C TYR A 78 1.36 21.36 21.00
N HIS A 79 2.02 20.36 20.37
CA HIS A 79 1.95 18.94 20.78
C HIS A 79 0.50 18.48 21.00
N ALA A 80 -0.39 18.87 20.07
CA ALA A 80 -1.80 18.52 20.19
C ALA A 80 -2.00 17.00 20.04
N ASP A 81 -2.87 16.45 20.87
CA ASP A 81 -3.25 15.03 20.87
C ASP A 81 -4.58 14.75 20.15
N SER A 82 -5.27 15.81 19.70
CA SER A 82 -6.52 15.71 18.95
C SER A 82 -6.85 16.99 18.19
N VAL A 83 -7.69 16.87 17.16
CA VAL A 83 -8.22 18.02 16.40
C VAL A 83 -9.74 17.96 16.35
N MET A 84 -10.40 19.05 16.76
CA MET A 84 -11.85 19.25 16.68
C MET A 84 -12.19 20.17 15.51
N ASP A 85 -13.04 19.69 14.60
CA ASP A 85 -13.57 20.47 13.46
C ASP A 85 -14.91 21.10 13.87
N LEU A 86 -14.91 22.43 13.99
CA LEU A 86 -16.10 23.26 14.25
C LEU A 86 -16.51 24.06 13.01
N SER A 87 -15.94 23.76 11.85
CA SER A 87 -16.21 24.48 10.60
C SER A 87 -17.38 23.86 9.84
N ASP A 88 -17.94 24.63 8.91
CA ASP A 88 -19.14 24.28 8.17
C ASP A 88 -19.04 24.66 6.67
N GLU A 89 -20.05 24.29 5.90
CA GLU A 89 -20.21 24.76 4.52
C GLU A 89 -20.47 26.31 4.48
N PRO A 90 -19.99 26.99 3.47
CA PRO A 90 -19.39 26.48 2.24
C PRO A 90 -17.85 26.34 2.31
N VAL A 91 -17.23 26.58 3.46
CA VAL A 91 -15.76 26.53 3.62
C VAL A 91 -15.24 25.12 3.46
N LEU A 92 -15.86 24.15 4.13
CA LEU A 92 -15.51 22.74 4.06
C LEU A 92 -16.61 21.90 3.39
N ASP A 93 -16.24 21.28 2.25
CA ASP A 93 -16.96 20.14 1.67
C ASP A 93 -16.36 18.80 2.14
N TYR A 94 -16.99 17.68 1.75
CA TYR A 94 -16.52 16.33 2.12
C TYR A 94 -15.11 16.03 1.63
N THR A 95 -14.73 16.49 0.41
CA THR A 95 -13.39 16.25 -0.16
C THR A 95 -12.31 16.93 0.67
N LYS A 96 -12.50 18.19 1.02
CA LYS A 96 -11.58 18.97 1.85
C LYS A 96 -11.48 18.36 3.25
N ARG A 97 -12.60 17.92 3.83
CA ARG A 97 -12.66 17.29 5.16
C ARG A 97 -11.88 15.97 5.18
N PHE A 98 -11.99 15.13 4.16
CA PHE A 98 -11.17 13.92 4.02
C PHE A 98 -9.68 14.22 3.82
N ASN A 99 -9.33 15.30 3.12
CA ASN A 99 -7.94 15.74 3.00
C ASN A 99 -7.35 16.18 4.35
N ILE A 100 -8.11 16.94 5.13
CA ILE A 100 -7.74 17.32 6.51
C ILE A 100 -7.56 16.05 7.36
N ALA A 101 -8.55 15.15 7.36
CA ALA A 101 -8.50 13.88 8.08
C ALA A 101 -7.25 13.06 7.71
N SER A 102 -6.93 12.97 6.42
CA SER A 102 -5.77 12.25 5.93
C SER A 102 -4.44 12.76 6.49
N ARG A 103 -4.29 14.07 6.61
CA ARG A 103 -3.07 14.69 7.16
C ARG A 103 -2.99 14.53 8.68
N ILE A 104 -4.11 14.76 9.39
CA ILE A 104 -4.17 14.66 10.84
C ILE A 104 -3.92 13.21 11.30
N LEU A 105 -4.54 12.22 10.63
CA LEU A 105 -4.29 10.81 10.94
C LEU A 105 -2.86 10.37 10.63
N ALA A 106 -2.19 10.99 9.65
CA ALA A 106 -0.77 10.74 9.38
C ALA A 106 0.14 11.27 10.49
N GLU A 107 -0.28 12.29 11.25
CA GLU A 107 0.39 12.76 12.48
C GLU A 107 0.14 11.82 13.68
N GLY A 108 -0.69 10.78 13.51
CA GLY A 108 -0.97 9.80 14.57
C GLY A 108 -2.00 10.26 15.59
N ILE A 109 -2.79 11.31 15.33
CA ILE A 109 -3.80 11.84 16.24
C ILE A 109 -5.21 11.79 15.64
N PRO A 110 -6.27 11.74 16.47
CA PRO A 110 -7.66 11.71 16.01
C PRO A 110 -8.11 13.06 15.43
N TYR A 111 -9.02 12.96 14.47
CA TYR A 111 -9.76 14.07 13.89
C TYR A 111 -11.24 13.84 14.09
N GLU A 112 -11.92 14.76 14.77
CA GLU A 112 -13.32 14.62 15.14
C GLU A 112 -14.12 15.91 14.87
N GLY A 113 -15.40 15.74 14.68
CA GLY A 113 -16.38 16.80 14.55
C GLY A 113 -17.66 16.43 15.29
N PRO A 114 -18.75 17.20 15.18
CA PRO A 114 -19.96 16.99 15.96
C PRO A 114 -20.62 15.60 15.79
N ASP A 115 -20.45 14.96 14.62
CA ASP A 115 -21.09 13.69 14.26
C ASP A 115 -20.15 12.65 13.66
N PHE A 116 -18.82 12.90 13.69
CA PHE A 116 -17.80 11.94 13.21
C PHE A 116 -16.58 11.94 14.10
N LYS A 117 -15.88 10.80 14.10
CA LYS A 117 -14.55 10.64 14.68
C LYS A 117 -13.72 9.67 13.85
N PHE A 118 -12.55 10.13 13.39
CA PHE A 118 -11.54 9.31 12.76
C PHE A 118 -10.39 9.12 13.74
N GLU A 119 -10.10 7.87 14.08
CA GLU A 119 -8.98 7.49 14.92
C GLU A 119 -7.78 7.10 14.06
N PRO A 120 -6.54 7.38 14.49
CA PRO A 120 -5.36 6.85 13.81
C PRO A 120 -5.34 5.32 13.88
N ILE A 121 -4.81 4.70 12.82
CA ILE A 121 -4.71 3.24 12.77
C ILE A 121 -3.78 2.71 13.87
N THR A 122 -4.12 1.55 14.44
CA THR A 122 -3.30 0.90 15.45
C THR A 122 -1.92 0.54 14.92
N GLN A 123 -0.86 0.88 15.66
CA GLN A 123 0.53 0.55 15.33
C GLN A 123 1.21 -0.07 16.56
N TYR A 124 1.52 -1.38 16.48
CA TYR A 124 2.24 -2.08 17.55
C TYR A 124 3.75 -1.91 17.40
N GLU A 125 4.42 -1.44 18.43
CA GLU A 125 5.88 -1.37 18.54
C GLU A 125 6.43 -2.71 19.05
N VAL A 126 6.48 -3.72 18.18
CA VAL A 126 6.84 -5.10 18.55
C VAL A 126 7.95 -5.69 17.69
N CYS A 127 8.38 -5.02 16.63
CA CYS A 127 9.50 -5.45 15.81
C CYS A 127 10.81 -4.97 16.44
N GLU A 128 11.72 -5.92 16.72
CA GLU A 128 13.02 -5.67 17.37
C GLU A 128 14.18 -5.72 16.36
N LYS A 129 13.87 -5.50 15.07
CA LYS A 129 14.82 -5.48 13.96
C LYS A 129 14.50 -4.31 13.03
N PRO A 130 15.50 -3.82 12.26
CA PRO A 130 15.21 -2.87 11.18
C PRO A 130 14.11 -3.41 10.28
N CYS A 131 13.13 -2.57 9.94
CA CYS A 131 11.98 -3.05 9.20
C CYS A 131 11.33 -1.98 8.32
N LEU A 132 10.64 -2.43 7.28
CA LEU A 132 9.79 -1.58 6.46
C LEU A 132 8.43 -2.21 6.20
N LYS A 133 7.47 -1.38 5.78
CA LYS A 133 6.16 -1.83 5.29
C LYS A 133 6.01 -1.59 3.79
N ILE A 134 5.38 -2.54 3.11
CA ILE A 134 4.88 -2.37 1.75
C ILE A 134 3.35 -2.21 1.82
N LEU A 135 2.89 -1.02 1.51
CA LEU A 135 1.49 -0.63 1.55
C LEU A 135 0.92 -0.51 0.13
N GLY A 136 -0.38 -0.52 0.00
CA GLY A 136 -1.02 -0.29 -1.28
C GLY A 136 -2.33 0.47 -1.17
N THR A 137 -2.67 1.20 -2.24
CA THR A 137 -3.95 1.90 -2.38
C THR A 137 -5.10 0.97 -2.77
N GLY A 138 -4.82 -0.30 -3.09
CA GLY A 138 -5.85 -1.25 -3.50
C GLY A 138 -5.36 -2.67 -3.74
N LYS A 139 -6.25 -3.48 -4.32
CA LYS A 139 -5.95 -4.82 -4.81
C LYS A 139 -5.37 -4.78 -6.22
N ARG A 140 -4.59 -5.81 -6.57
CA ARG A 140 -4.06 -6.04 -7.92
C ARG A 140 -3.21 -4.87 -8.43
N ILE A 141 -2.49 -4.22 -7.53
CA ILE A 141 -1.54 -3.15 -7.87
C ILE A 141 -0.07 -3.62 -7.79
N GLY A 142 0.16 -4.94 -7.63
CA GLY A 142 1.48 -5.54 -7.72
C GLY A 142 2.29 -5.57 -6.42
N LYS A 143 1.66 -5.52 -5.22
CA LYS A 143 2.40 -5.55 -3.95
C LYS A 143 3.32 -6.76 -3.81
N THR A 144 2.81 -7.98 -3.98
CA THR A 144 3.59 -9.22 -3.88
C THR A 144 4.75 -9.25 -4.89
N ALA A 145 4.52 -8.76 -6.12
CA ALA A 145 5.60 -8.67 -7.11
C ALA A 145 6.71 -7.69 -6.70
N VAL A 146 6.35 -6.52 -6.13
CA VAL A 146 7.35 -5.56 -5.62
C VAL A 146 8.02 -6.08 -4.36
N SER A 147 7.28 -6.72 -3.45
CA SER A 147 7.82 -7.38 -2.26
C SER A 147 8.86 -8.44 -2.62
N GLY A 148 8.52 -9.35 -3.54
CA GLY A 148 9.45 -10.36 -4.04
C GLY A 148 10.67 -9.78 -4.73
N TYR A 149 10.51 -8.72 -5.54
CA TYR A 149 11.63 -8.02 -6.17
C TYR A 149 12.56 -7.39 -5.14
N LEU A 150 12.01 -6.64 -4.19
CA LEU A 150 12.74 -5.99 -3.09
C LEU A 150 13.47 -7.04 -2.26
N SER A 151 12.78 -8.08 -1.84
CA SER A 151 13.34 -9.14 -1.00
C SER A 151 14.56 -9.81 -1.66
N ARG A 152 14.46 -10.20 -2.92
CA ARG A 152 15.58 -10.76 -3.69
C ARG A 152 16.73 -9.77 -3.88
N LEU A 153 16.41 -8.49 -4.06
CA LEU A 153 17.43 -7.45 -4.23
C LEU A 153 18.27 -7.30 -2.96
N ILE A 154 17.62 -7.13 -1.81
CA ILE A 154 18.31 -6.89 -0.55
C ILE A 154 18.96 -8.16 0.03
N ASP A 155 18.37 -9.33 -0.21
CA ASP A 155 18.99 -10.62 0.13
C ASP A 155 20.32 -10.82 -0.60
N LYS A 156 20.33 -10.56 -1.90
CA LYS A 156 21.57 -10.61 -2.72
C LYS A 156 22.66 -9.65 -2.24
N LEU A 157 22.28 -8.57 -1.56
CA LEU A 157 23.20 -7.57 -0.98
C LEU A 157 23.62 -7.91 0.46
N GLY A 158 23.11 -9.01 1.04
CA GLY A 158 23.48 -9.50 2.36
C GLY A 158 22.71 -8.90 3.53
N TYR A 159 21.54 -8.28 3.27
CA TYR A 159 20.66 -7.77 4.34
C TYR A 159 19.85 -8.85 5.06
N GLU A 160 19.86 -10.09 4.55
CA GLU A 160 19.20 -11.25 5.16
C GLU A 160 17.73 -10.98 5.56
N PRO A 161 16.84 -10.64 4.60
CA PRO A 161 15.46 -10.28 4.92
C PRO A 161 14.58 -11.49 5.24
N CYS A 162 13.48 -11.26 5.98
CA CYS A 162 12.31 -12.12 5.99
C CYS A 162 11.05 -11.29 5.68
N VAL A 163 10.01 -11.93 5.15
CA VAL A 163 8.70 -11.30 4.90
C VAL A 163 7.69 -11.76 5.93
N VAL A 164 6.89 -10.83 6.46
CA VAL A 164 5.68 -11.11 7.24
C VAL A 164 4.49 -10.68 6.41
N ALA A 165 3.84 -11.62 5.75
CA ALA A 165 2.77 -11.39 4.79
C ALA A 165 1.39 -11.43 5.44
N MET A 166 0.59 -10.36 5.26
CA MET A 166 -0.78 -10.28 5.76
C MET A 166 -1.78 -10.68 4.67
N GLY A 167 -2.37 -11.87 4.77
CA GLY A 167 -3.29 -12.42 3.78
C GLY A 167 -4.74 -12.54 4.24
N ARG A 168 -5.69 -12.56 3.29
CA ARG A 168 -7.10 -12.86 3.58
C ARG A 168 -7.37 -14.34 3.80
N GLY A 169 -6.51 -15.19 3.26
CA GLY A 169 -6.53 -16.65 3.39
C GLY A 169 -5.40 -17.18 4.27
N GLY A 170 -4.81 -16.31 5.11
CA GLY A 170 -3.72 -16.72 5.99
C GLY A 170 -4.16 -17.63 7.12
N PRO A 171 -3.20 -18.36 7.72
CA PRO A 171 -3.43 -19.38 8.74
C PRO A 171 -3.91 -18.80 10.07
N GLU A 172 -4.49 -19.64 10.92
CA GLU A 172 -4.97 -19.25 12.26
C GLU A 172 -3.83 -18.82 13.17
N GLU A 173 -2.79 -19.61 13.25
CA GLU A 173 -1.52 -19.24 13.83
C GLU A 173 -0.55 -18.88 12.70
N PRO A 174 0.36 -17.88 12.90
CA PRO A 174 1.32 -17.56 11.86
C PRO A 174 2.13 -18.77 11.42
N GLU A 175 2.24 -18.99 10.11
CA GLU A 175 2.95 -20.10 9.49
C GLU A 175 4.29 -19.65 8.94
N VAL A 176 5.36 -20.36 9.30
CA VAL A 176 6.70 -20.09 8.74
C VAL A 176 6.93 -20.98 7.54
N VAL A 177 7.18 -20.37 6.39
CA VAL A 177 7.52 -21.07 5.14
C VAL A 177 8.98 -20.75 4.79
N HIS A 178 9.81 -21.79 4.77
CA HIS A 178 11.24 -21.71 4.49
C HIS A 178 11.51 -21.74 2.97
N GLY A 179 11.15 -20.63 2.26
CA GLY A 179 11.47 -20.48 0.84
C GLY A 179 12.96 -20.36 0.54
N ASP A 180 13.77 -20.08 1.55
CA ASP A 180 15.23 -20.00 1.51
C ASP A 180 15.93 -21.37 1.45
N THR A 181 15.40 -22.36 2.15
CA THR A 181 16.02 -23.67 2.29
C THR A 181 15.27 -24.81 1.60
N PHE A 182 14.03 -24.55 1.19
CA PHE A 182 13.15 -25.54 0.59
C PHE A 182 12.69 -25.13 -0.81
N GLU A 183 12.84 -26.03 -1.80
CA GLU A 183 12.33 -25.78 -3.15
C GLU A 183 10.82 -26.05 -3.20
N ILE A 184 10.04 -25.01 -3.43
CA ILE A 184 8.59 -25.10 -3.58
C ILE A 184 8.27 -25.52 -5.01
N THR A 185 7.98 -26.81 -5.23
CA THR A 185 7.63 -27.36 -6.55
C THR A 185 6.12 -27.35 -6.79
N PRO A 186 5.67 -27.45 -8.07
CA PRO A 186 4.25 -27.59 -8.40
C PRO A 186 3.57 -28.76 -7.69
N GLU A 187 4.23 -29.92 -7.62
CA GLU A 187 3.73 -31.13 -6.97
C GLU A 187 3.57 -30.92 -5.45
N PHE A 188 4.55 -30.27 -4.83
CA PHE A 188 4.48 -29.93 -3.41
C PHE A 188 3.29 -29.02 -3.09
N LEU A 189 3.02 -28.00 -3.91
CA LEU A 189 1.87 -27.12 -3.71
C LEU A 189 0.53 -27.85 -3.86
N ILE A 190 0.43 -28.83 -4.79
CA ILE A 190 -0.75 -29.69 -4.89
C ILE A 190 -0.92 -30.49 -3.61
N GLU A 191 0.14 -31.13 -3.11
CA GLU A 191 0.10 -31.90 -1.85
C GLU A 191 -0.36 -31.02 -0.67
N GLN A 192 0.12 -29.79 -0.57
CA GLN A 192 -0.36 -28.85 0.46
C GLN A 192 -1.85 -28.51 0.27
N SER A 193 -2.28 -28.28 -0.95
CA SER A 193 -3.69 -28.01 -1.26
C SER A 193 -4.60 -29.17 -0.90
N GLU A 194 -4.17 -30.41 -1.15
CA GLU A 194 -4.89 -31.64 -0.77
C GLU A 194 -4.99 -31.84 0.75
N LYS A 195 -4.01 -31.33 1.50
CA LYS A 195 -4.05 -31.27 2.97
C LYS A 195 -4.94 -30.15 3.52
N GLY A 196 -5.59 -29.37 2.64
CA GLY A 196 -6.45 -28.26 3.00
C GLY A 196 -5.74 -26.92 3.26
N VAL A 197 -4.44 -26.85 2.97
CA VAL A 197 -3.67 -25.61 3.03
C VAL A 197 -4.03 -24.71 1.83
N HIS A 198 -4.19 -23.41 2.04
CA HIS A 198 -4.42 -22.46 0.96
C HIS A 198 -3.10 -22.15 0.22
N ALA A 199 -2.60 -23.12 -0.57
CA ALA A 199 -1.28 -23.12 -1.20
C ALA A 199 -1.07 -22.04 -2.28
N ALA A 200 -2.11 -21.29 -2.67
CA ALA A 200 -2.02 -20.08 -3.50
C ALA A 200 -2.29 -18.80 -2.70
N SER A 201 -2.01 -18.82 -1.38
CA SER A 201 -2.11 -17.64 -0.52
C SER A 201 -0.91 -16.71 -0.68
N ASP A 202 -1.07 -15.47 -0.22
CA ASP A 202 -0.06 -14.43 -0.38
C ASP A 202 1.33 -14.88 0.14
N HIS A 203 1.42 -15.53 1.31
CA HIS A 203 2.70 -15.95 1.89
C HIS A 203 3.37 -17.14 1.17
N TRP A 204 2.59 -18.04 0.54
CA TRP A 204 3.16 -19.08 -0.31
C TRP A 204 3.69 -18.50 -1.62
N GLU A 205 2.97 -17.51 -2.19
CA GLU A 205 3.45 -16.76 -3.34
C GLU A 205 4.77 -16.02 -3.02
N ASP A 206 4.83 -15.32 -1.88
CA ASP A 206 6.04 -14.62 -1.43
C ASP A 206 7.21 -15.56 -1.24
N ALA A 207 7.03 -16.68 -0.53
CA ALA A 207 8.09 -17.67 -0.29
C ALA A 207 8.62 -18.27 -1.59
N LEU A 208 7.73 -18.60 -2.54
CA LEU A 208 8.13 -19.12 -3.86
C LEU A 208 8.86 -18.06 -4.69
N MET A 209 8.31 -16.85 -4.77
CA MET A 209 8.83 -15.79 -5.64
C MET A 209 10.10 -15.15 -5.09
N SER A 210 10.20 -14.92 -3.79
CA SER A 210 11.37 -14.28 -3.17
C SER A 210 12.47 -15.27 -2.81
N ARG A 211 12.14 -16.53 -2.56
CA ARG A 211 13.04 -17.59 -2.06
C ARG A 211 13.71 -17.21 -0.75
N ILE A 212 12.95 -16.57 0.13
CA ILE A 212 13.37 -16.23 1.49
C ILE A 212 12.36 -16.78 2.51
N LEU A 213 12.73 -16.73 3.79
CA LEU A 213 11.84 -17.09 4.88
C LEU A 213 10.63 -16.14 4.88
N THR A 214 9.44 -16.71 4.84
CA THR A 214 8.18 -15.95 4.84
C THR A 214 7.26 -16.44 5.97
N ILE A 215 6.69 -15.49 6.71
CA ILE A 215 5.77 -15.73 7.82
C ILE A 215 4.37 -15.32 7.37
N GLY A 216 3.50 -16.31 7.19
CA GLY A 216 2.11 -16.10 6.77
C GLY A 216 1.22 -15.69 7.94
N CYS A 217 0.54 -14.57 7.79
CA CYS A 217 -0.44 -14.04 8.73
C CYS A 217 -1.80 -13.85 8.07
N ARG A 218 -2.85 -13.81 8.89
CA ARG A 218 -4.22 -13.59 8.42
C ARG A 218 -4.77 -12.23 8.79
N ARG A 219 -5.79 -11.82 8.04
CA ARG A 219 -6.63 -10.69 8.40
C ARG A 219 -8.09 -10.86 7.98
N CYS A 220 -8.99 -10.21 8.71
CA CYS A 220 -10.38 -10.00 8.33
C CYS A 220 -10.78 -8.56 8.61
N GLY A 221 -11.67 -8.01 7.77
CA GLY A 221 -12.07 -6.62 7.82
C GLY A 221 -11.02 -5.66 7.24
N GLY A 222 -11.46 -4.46 6.90
CA GLY A 222 -10.62 -3.38 6.43
C GLY A 222 -11.40 -2.07 6.48
N GLY A 223 -10.91 -1.14 7.30
CA GLY A 223 -11.46 0.20 7.46
C GLY A 223 -11.10 1.11 6.27
N MET A 224 -11.71 2.29 6.23
CA MET A 224 -11.49 3.29 5.18
C MET A 224 -10.04 3.77 5.15
N ALA A 225 -9.42 4.02 6.30
CA ALA A 225 -8.02 4.38 6.42
C ALA A 225 -7.05 3.19 6.36
N GLY A 226 -7.56 1.94 6.32
CA GLY A 226 -6.73 0.73 6.21
C GLY A 226 -6.58 -0.06 7.50
N GLU A 227 -7.23 0.33 8.60
CA GLU A 227 -7.30 -0.45 9.83
C GLU A 227 -7.85 -1.85 9.56
N VAL A 228 -7.37 -2.86 10.25
CA VAL A 228 -7.88 -4.23 10.18
C VAL A 228 -8.63 -4.60 11.45
N PHE A 229 -9.81 -5.23 11.29
CA PHE A 229 -10.60 -5.63 12.45
C PHE A 229 -9.96 -6.79 13.23
N LEU A 230 -9.45 -7.79 12.51
CA LEU A 230 -8.81 -8.98 13.07
C LEU A 230 -7.54 -9.31 12.30
N THR A 231 -6.45 -9.54 13.01
CA THR A 231 -5.19 -10.03 12.44
C THR A 231 -4.31 -10.67 13.51
N ASN A 232 -3.44 -11.59 13.10
CA ASN A 232 -2.38 -12.18 13.93
C ASN A 232 -0.98 -11.62 13.60
N MET A 233 -0.90 -10.46 12.91
CA MET A 233 0.36 -9.82 12.51
C MET A 233 1.30 -9.53 13.70
N LYS A 234 0.75 -9.19 14.88
CA LYS A 234 1.55 -8.99 16.09
C LYS A 234 2.35 -10.25 16.46
N LYS A 235 1.73 -11.43 16.40
CA LYS A 235 2.41 -12.72 16.57
C LYS A 235 3.44 -12.98 15.46
N GLY A 236 3.08 -12.67 14.20
CA GLY A 236 4.01 -12.80 13.07
C GLY A 236 5.27 -11.96 13.26
N ALA A 237 5.15 -10.72 13.73
CA ALA A 237 6.29 -9.86 14.06
C ALA A 237 7.15 -10.44 15.20
N GLN A 238 6.54 -11.01 16.24
CA GLN A 238 7.26 -11.69 17.32
C GLN A 238 8.04 -12.91 16.82
N ILE A 239 7.48 -13.69 15.89
CA ILE A 239 8.21 -14.78 15.24
C ILE A 239 9.36 -14.25 14.41
N ALA A 240 9.16 -13.15 13.67
CA ALA A 240 10.24 -12.49 12.91
C ALA A 240 11.40 -12.02 13.80
N ASN A 241 11.16 -11.64 15.06
CA ASN A 241 12.23 -11.33 16.00
C ASN A 241 13.08 -12.56 16.38
N SER A 242 12.46 -13.76 16.41
CA SER A 242 13.12 -15.01 16.85
C SER A 242 13.89 -15.75 15.76
N VAL A 243 13.70 -15.42 14.48
CA VAL A 243 14.44 -16.03 13.35
C VAL A 243 15.81 -15.36 13.18
N GLU A 244 16.73 -16.01 12.44
CA GLU A 244 18.09 -15.50 12.24
C GLU A 244 18.18 -14.30 11.30
N ASN A 245 17.15 -14.11 10.44
CA ASN A 245 17.09 -12.98 9.49
C ASN A 245 17.24 -11.63 10.20
N LYS A 246 17.90 -10.66 9.54
CA LYS A 246 18.31 -9.39 10.15
C LYS A 246 17.41 -8.20 9.79
N PHE A 247 16.60 -8.34 8.74
CA PHE A 247 15.70 -7.29 8.25
C PHE A 247 14.29 -7.84 8.07
N VAL A 248 13.25 -7.06 8.40
CA VAL A 248 11.85 -7.52 8.31
C VAL A 248 11.06 -6.66 7.33
N ILE A 249 10.36 -7.32 6.41
CA ILE A 249 9.45 -6.69 5.45
C ILE A 249 8.02 -7.07 5.84
N PHE A 250 7.19 -6.09 6.21
CA PHE A 250 5.77 -6.30 6.48
C PHE A 250 4.93 -6.01 5.24
N GLU A 251 4.25 -7.00 4.70
CA GLU A 251 3.41 -6.82 3.52
C GLU A 251 1.94 -6.63 3.86
N GLY A 252 1.34 -5.54 3.34
CA GLY A 252 -0.08 -5.23 3.45
C GLY A 252 -0.94 -6.01 2.45
N SER A 253 -2.24 -6.12 2.72
CA SER A 253 -3.19 -6.86 1.89
C SER A 253 -4.29 -5.96 1.32
N GLY A 254 -4.33 -5.79 0.01
CA GLY A 254 -5.22 -4.83 -0.63
C GLY A 254 -4.88 -3.40 -0.19
N ALA A 255 -5.85 -2.66 0.36
CA ALA A 255 -5.64 -1.34 0.96
C ALA A 255 -5.48 -1.40 2.50
N ALA A 256 -5.48 -2.59 3.10
CA ALA A 256 -5.28 -2.76 4.53
C ALA A 256 -3.79 -2.63 4.90
N ILE A 257 -3.54 -1.98 6.01
CA ILE A 257 -2.21 -1.62 6.51
C ILE A 257 -1.83 -2.58 7.64
N PRO A 258 -0.63 -3.20 7.62
CA PRO A 258 -0.14 -3.98 8.75
C PRO A 258 -0.06 -3.11 10.02
N PRO A 259 -0.65 -3.55 11.15
CA PRO A 259 -0.67 -2.77 12.38
C PRO A 259 0.65 -2.87 13.16
N ILE A 260 1.76 -2.76 12.46
CA ILE A 260 3.12 -2.79 13.04
C ILE A 260 3.80 -1.45 12.76
N LYS A 261 4.38 -0.82 13.76
CA LYS A 261 5.23 0.34 13.57
C LYS A 261 6.53 -0.10 12.86
N THR A 262 6.91 0.63 11.83
CA THR A 262 8.11 0.34 11.02
C THR A 262 8.95 1.58 10.84
N ASN A 263 10.22 1.40 10.52
CA ASN A 263 11.16 2.50 10.30
C ASN A 263 10.86 3.25 8.99
N LYS A 264 10.50 2.52 7.92
CA LYS A 264 10.17 3.09 6.61
C LYS A 264 8.92 2.46 6.00
N ASN A 265 8.31 3.19 5.05
CA ASN A 265 7.13 2.74 4.34
C ASN A 265 7.29 2.93 2.82
N ILE A 266 7.08 1.86 2.07
CA ILE A 266 6.95 1.90 0.60
C ILE A 266 5.46 1.81 0.27
N VAL A 267 4.95 2.79 -0.47
CA VAL A 267 3.54 2.83 -0.87
C VAL A 267 3.40 2.58 -2.37
N LEU A 268 2.60 1.58 -2.72
CA LEU A 268 2.25 1.29 -4.10
C LEU A 268 0.92 1.94 -4.47
N ILE A 269 0.93 2.64 -5.61
CA ILE A 269 -0.25 3.24 -6.21
C ILE A 269 -0.42 2.67 -7.61
N GLY A 270 -1.57 2.07 -7.91
CA GLY A 270 -1.87 1.60 -9.26
C GLY A 270 -2.35 2.74 -10.14
N ALA A 271 -1.60 3.11 -11.19
CA ALA A 271 -2.01 4.16 -12.14
C ALA A 271 -3.31 3.83 -12.88
N ASN A 272 -3.69 2.54 -12.96
CA ASN A 272 -4.96 2.09 -13.52
C ASN A 272 -6.19 2.42 -12.66
N GLN A 273 -6.00 2.75 -11.38
CA GLN A 273 -7.10 3.09 -10.47
C GLN A 273 -7.82 4.39 -10.88
N PRO A 274 -9.10 4.57 -10.53
CA PRO A 274 -9.77 5.86 -10.69
C PRO A 274 -9.03 6.96 -9.92
N LEU A 275 -8.81 8.12 -10.53
CA LEU A 275 -8.14 9.27 -9.91
C LEU A 275 -8.78 9.65 -8.57
N MET A 276 -10.10 9.54 -8.48
CA MET A 276 -10.85 9.82 -7.25
C MET A 276 -10.37 8.97 -6.06
N ASN A 277 -9.97 7.71 -6.28
CA ASN A 277 -9.48 6.84 -5.19
C ASN A 277 -8.07 7.23 -4.73
N ILE A 278 -7.30 7.90 -5.58
CA ILE A 278 -5.95 8.37 -5.27
C ILE A 278 -5.99 9.76 -4.65
N LYS A 279 -6.78 10.66 -5.24
CA LYS A 279 -6.81 12.09 -4.88
C LYS A 279 -7.76 12.43 -3.73
N ASN A 280 -8.80 11.60 -3.49
CA ASN A 280 -9.83 11.85 -2.49
C ASN A 280 -9.87 10.74 -1.43
N PHE A 281 -10.80 10.88 -0.48
CA PHE A 281 -10.96 9.97 0.66
C PHE A 281 -9.63 9.79 1.43
N PHE A 282 -9.24 8.56 1.74
CA PHE A 282 -7.96 8.26 2.40
C PHE A 282 -6.83 7.87 1.41
N GLY A 283 -6.92 8.26 0.14
CA GLY A 283 -5.78 8.21 -0.79
C GLY A 283 -4.60 9.06 -0.30
N PRO A 284 -4.84 10.37 0.00
CA PRO A 284 -3.82 11.27 0.56
C PRO A 284 -3.21 10.77 1.87
N PHE A 285 -3.97 10.06 2.72
CA PHE A 285 -3.44 9.45 3.94
C PHE A 285 -2.29 8.49 3.66
N ARG A 286 -2.48 7.57 2.69
CA ARG A 286 -1.44 6.60 2.31
C ARG A 286 -0.23 7.28 1.68
N ILE A 287 -0.46 8.33 0.87
CA ILE A 287 0.61 9.13 0.27
C ILE A 287 1.46 9.81 1.37
N ASN A 288 0.82 10.35 2.40
CA ASN A 288 1.53 10.98 3.53
C ASN A 288 2.36 10.00 4.36
N LEU A 289 2.01 8.71 4.37
CA LEU A 289 2.78 7.69 5.09
C LEU A 289 4.05 7.25 4.35
N ALA A 290 4.23 7.62 3.07
CA ALA A 290 5.26 7.06 2.21
C ALA A 290 6.62 7.75 2.36
N ASP A 291 7.67 6.96 2.50
CA ASP A 291 9.07 7.36 2.27
C ASP A 291 9.43 7.17 0.78
N LEU A 292 8.89 6.13 0.13
CA LEU A 292 9.02 5.87 -1.29
C LEU A 292 7.65 5.50 -1.88
N ILE A 293 7.31 6.09 -3.03
CA ILE A 293 6.12 5.73 -3.79
C ILE A 293 6.52 5.03 -5.08
N ILE A 294 5.97 3.83 -5.28
CA ILE A 294 6.08 3.09 -6.54
C ILE A 294 4.73 3.17 -7.23
N LEU A 295 4.68 3.98 -8.30
CA LEU A 295 3.52 4.05 -9.18
C LEU A 295 3.59 2.89 -10.16
N THR A 296 2.61 2.02 -10.17
CA THR A 296 2.60 0.78 -10.95
C THR A 296 1.63 0.87 -12.13
N MET A 297 1.78 -0.02 -13.11
CA MET A 297 0.90 -0.10 -14.29
C MET A 297 0.91 1.19 -15.13
N CYS A 298 2.08 1.82 -15.26
CA CYS A 298 2.27 3.10 -15.93
C CYS A 298 2.44 2.93 -17.45
N GLU A 299 1.52 2.27 -18.12
CA GLU A 299 1.50 2.11 -19.58
C GLU A 299 0.08 2.00 -20.12
N GLU A 300 -0.11 2.34 -21.38
CA GLU A 300 -1.36 2.07 -22.10
C GLU A 300 -1.61 0.55 -22.24
N PRO A 301 -2.84 0.10 -22.17
CA PRO A 301 -4.09 0.87 -21.96
C PRO A 301 -4.47 1.02 -20.48
N MET A 302 -3.58 0.69 -19.53
CA MET A 302 -3.85 0.74 -18.10
C MET A 302 -3.94 2.18 -17.58
N ALA A 303 -3.03 3.04 -18.03
CA ALA A 303 -3.03 4.46 -17.74
C ALA A 303 -2.39 5.26 -18.88
N SER A 304 -3.01 6.38 -19.25
CA SER A 304 -2.43 7.31 -20.21
C SER A 304 -1.28 8.11 -19.59
N HIS A 305 -0.39 8.61 -20.45
CA HIS A 305 0.71 9.47 -20.01
C HIS A 305 0.23 10.68 -19.18
N ASP A 306 -0.84 11.35 -19.63
CA ASP A 306 -1.41 12.50 -18.94
C ASP A 306 -1.93 12.14 -17.55
N LYS A 307 -2.60 10.98 -17.41
CA LYS A 307 -3.07 10.47 -16.12
C LYS A 307 -1.91 10.17 -15.17
N ILE A 308 -0.85 9.54 -15.68
CA ILE A 308 0.36 9.23 -14.88
C ILE A 308 0.95 10.54 -14.34
N LYS A 309 1.13 11.52 -15.22
CA LYS A 309 1.67 12.84 -14.86
C LYS A 309 0.78 13.60 -13.87
N GLU A 310 -0.54 13.50 -14.01
CA GLU A 310 -1.48 14.08 -13.05
C GLU A 310 -1.34 13.44 -11.66
N ILE A 311 -1.15 12.11 -11.60
CA ILE A 311 -0.94 11.39 -10.34
C ILE A 311 0.40 11.80 -9.71
N GLU A 312 1.48 11.85 -10.49
CA GLU A 312 2.82 12.26 -10.01
C GLU A 312 2.81 13.68 -9.44
N ASN A 313 2.17 14.61 -10.12
CA ASN A 313 2.03 16.00 -9.64
C ASN A 313 1.26 16.07 -8.33
N PHE A 314 0.14 15.35 -8.24
CA PHE A 314 -0.66 15.29 -7.02
C PHE A 314 0.10 14.66 -5.83
N ILE A 315 0.85 13.60 -6.08
CA ILE A 315 1.70 12.98 -5.04
C ILE A 315 2.73 13.99 -4.53
N SER A 316 3.41 14.70 -5.45
CA SER A 316 4.43 15.70 -5.09
C SER A 316 3.84 16.89 -4.32
N GLU A 317 2.58 17.25 -4.54
CA GLU A 317 1.86 18.27 -3.77
C GLU A 317 1.56 17.78 -2.34
N ILE A 318 1.10 16.53 -2.20
CA ILE A 318 0.72 15.96 -0.89
C ILE A 318 1.94 15.61 -0.05
N ASN A 319 2.95 14.96 -0.63
CA ASN A 319 4.18 14.52 0.04
C ASN A 319 5.42 14.86 -0.79
N PRO A 320 5.90 16.11 -0.72
CA PRO A 320 7.04 16.57 -1.50
C PRO A 320 8.38 15.88 -1.12
N ASN A 321 8.43 15.21 0.01
CA ASN A 321 9.64 14.53 0.49
C ASN A 321 9.75 13.08 -0.02
N SER A 322 8.66 12.48 -0.51
CA SER A 322 8.70 11.12 -1.03
C SER A 322 9.30 11.06 -2.44
N LYS A 323 10.12 10.05 -2.70
CA LYS A 323 10.55 9.72 -4.07
C LYS A 323 9.41 9.00 -4.79
N ILE A 324 9.25 9.28 -6.10
CA ILE A 324 8.25 8.63 -6.95
C ILE A 324 8.97 7.89 -8.05
N ILE A 325 8.62 6.60 -8.24
CA ILE A 325 9.14 5.77 -9.32
C ILE A 325 7.98 5.14 -10.07
N SER A 326 7.83 5.50 -11.33
CA SER A 326 6.79 4.96 -12.21
C SER A 326 7.29 3.69 -12.91
N THR A 327 6.49 2.60 -12.79
CA THR A 327 6.87 1.26 -13.22
C THR A 327 5.77 0.56 -14.03
N VAL A 328 6.20 -0.42 -14.82
CA VAL A 328 5.35 -1.42 -15.46
C VAL A 328 5.73 -2.81 -14.96
N PHE A 329 4.82 -3.78 -15.09
CA PHE A 329 5.14 -5.17 -14.76
C PHE A 329 5.45 -5.97 -16.03
N ARG A 330 6.43 -6.87 -15.92
CA ARG A 330 6.76 -7.83 -16.98
C ARG A 330 6.86 -9.24 -16.40
N PRO A 331 6.31 -10.24 -17.10
CA PRO A 331 6.36 -11.63 -16.65
C PRO A 331 7.79 -12.16 -16.66
N LYS A 332 8.15 -12.86 -15.58
CA LYS A 332 9.45 -13.52 -15.42
C LYS A 332 9.24 -14.98 -15.06
N PRO A 333 9.40 -15.91 -16.02
CA PRO A 333 9.38 -17.34 -15.75
C PRO A 333 10.44 -17.74 -14.71
N LEU A 334 10.09 -18.63 -13.78
CA LEU A 334 11.02 -19.19 -12.79
C LEU A 334 11.78 -20.42 -13.30
N GLY A 335 11.48 -20.89 -14.50
CA GLY A 335 12.15 -21.99 -15.19
C GLY A 335 12.44 -21.66 -16.64
N ASP A 336 13.10 -22.59 -17.36
CA ASP A 336 13.46 -22.41 -18.77
C ASP A 336 12.26 -22.70 -19.68
N ILE A 337 11.88 -21.71 -20.50
CA ILE A 337 10.82 -21.81 -21.52
C ILE A 337 11.33 -21.61 -22.95
N LYS A 338 12.66 -21.55 -23.15
CA LYS A 338 13.25 -21.28 -24.42
C LYS A 338 12.89 -22.36 -25.46
N GLY A 339 12.37 -21.94 -26.60
CA GLY A 339 11.96 -22.82 -27.68
C GLY A 339 10.69 -23.64 -27.42
N LYS A 340 10.05 -23.46 -26.27
CA LYS A 340 8.83 -24.17 -25.87
C LYS A 340 7.58 -23.44 -26.35
N LYS A 341 6.51 -24.22 -26.58
CA LYS A 341 5.15 -23.72 -26.79
C LYS A 341 4.44 -23.53 -25.44
N VAL A 342 4.02 -22.31 -25.18
CA VAL A 342 3.54 -21.88 -23.86
C VAL A 342 2.04 -21.59 -23.86
N LEU A 343 1.32 -22.13 -22.87
CA LEU A 343 0.03 -21.60 -22.42
C LEU A 343 0.28 -20.69 -21.21
N PHE A 344 0.04 -19.39 -21.37
CA PHE A 344 0.27 -18.41 -20.30
C PHE A 344 -1.02 -18.10 -19.55
N ALA A 345 -1.08 -18.46 -18.27
CA ALA A 345 -2.18 -18.17 -17.36
C ALA A 345 -1.81 -16.99 -16.42
N THR A 346 -2.61 -15.93 -16.44
CA THR A 346 -2.35 -14.68 -15.72
C THR A 346 -3.62 -14.09 -15.11
N THR A 347 -3.47 -13.19 -14.15
CA THR A 347 -4.55 -12.33 -13.64
C THR A 347 -4.60 -10.97 -14.34
N ALA A 348 -3.67 -10.70 -15.24
CA ALA A 348 -3.62 -9.47 -16.02
C ALA A 348 -4.85 -9.33 -16.93
N PRO A 349 -5.38 -8.12 -17.14
CA PRO A 349 -6.51 -7.91 -18.04
C PRO A 349 -6.14 -8.22 -19.48
N SER A 350 -7.12 -8.68 -20.26
CA SER A 350 -6.91 -9.01 -21.69
C SER A 350 -6.39 -7.83 -22.51
N SER A 351 -6.60 -6.61 -22.06
CA SER A 351 -6.12 -5.40 -22.75
C SER A 351 -4.59 -5.26 -22.82
N VAL A 352 -3.84 -5.88 -21.91
CA VAL A 352 -2.37 -5.87 -21.91
C VAL A 352 -1.77 -7.17 -22.46
N LYS A 353 -2.60 -8.10 -22.92
CA LYS A 353 -2.19 -9.42 -23.39
C LYS A 353 -1.05 -9.33 -24.41
N ASP A 354 -1.22 -8.54 -25.46
CA ASP A 354 -0.27 -8.49 -26.58
C ASP A 354 1.11 -7.94 -26.13
N VAL A 355 1.13 -7.02 -25.17
CA VAL A 355 2.37 -6.50 -24.58
C VAL A 355 3.10 -7.60 -23.81
N LEU A 356 2.39 -8.38 -22.98
CA LEU A 356 2.98 -9.45 -22.19
C LEU A 356 3.46 -10.62 -23.06
N VAL A 357 2.68 -11.01 -24.07
CA VAL A 357 3.05 -12.05 -25.04
C VAL A 357 4.30 -11.64 -25.80
N SER A 358 4.32 -10.44 -26.40
CA SER A 358 5.48 -9.94 -27.14
C SER A 358 6.73 -9.87 -26.28
N TYR A 359 6.59 -9.52 -25.00
CA TYR A 359 7.70 -9.50 -24.07
C TYR A 359 8.25 -10.91 -23.80
N LEU A 360 7.37 -11.90 -23.51
CA LEU A 360 7.77 -13.29 -23.26
C LEU A 360 8.50 -13.87 -24.48
N GLU A 361 7.93 -13.72 -25.67
CA GLU A 361 8.51 -14.25 -26.89
C GLU A 361 9.87 -13.63 -27.23
N LYS A 362 9.98 -12.30 -27.05
CA LYS A 362 11.22 -11.58 -27.35
C LYS A 362 12.32 -11.89 -26.31
N GLU A 363 11.96 -11.87 -25.03
CA GLU A 363 12.95 -11.97 -23.93
C GLU A 363 13.39 -13.42 -23.70
N TYR A 364 12.44 -14.36 -23.78
CA TYR A 364 12.71 -15.77 -23.43
C TYR A 364 12.75 -16.70 -24.66
N SER A 365 12.56 -16.17 -25.87
CA SER A 365 12.61 -16.96 -27.13
C SER A 365 11.67 -18.17 -27.09
N CYS A 366 10.46 -18.03 -26.59
CA CYS A 366 9.39 -19.03 -26.58
C CYS A 366 8.32 -18.69 -27.63
N GLU A 367 7.35 -19.59 -27.83
CA GLU A 367 6.14 -19.35 -28.59
C GLU A 367 4.92 -19.37 -27.67
N VAL A 368 4.24 -18.24 -27.49
CA VAL A 368 3.02 -18.17 -26.69
C VAL A 368 1.80 -18.54 -27.52
N VAL A 369 1.44 -19.81 -27.56
CA VAL A 369 0.33 -20.36 -28.37
C VAL A 369 -1.02 -19.84 -27.89
N ALA A 370 -1.20 -19.71 -26.56
CA ALA A 370 -2.43 -19.20 -25.98
C ALA A 370 -2.19 -18.50 -24.65
N THR A 371 -3.13 -17.62 -24.28
CA THR A 371 -3.17 -16.97 -22.96
C THR A 371 -4.55 -17.12 -22.37
N THR A 372 -4.62 -17.25 -21.04
CA THR A 372 -5.88 -17.22 -20.28
C THR A 372 -5.81 -16.21 -19.14
N PRO A 373 -6.71 -15.20 -19.12
CA PRO A 373 -6.79 -14.22 -18.03
C PRO A 373 -7.69 -14.69 -16.87
N TYR A 374 -8.02 -15.97 -16.86
CA TYR A 374 -9.09 -16.52 -16.02
C TYR A 374 -8.62 -17.20 -14.73
N LEU A 375 -7.42 -16.93 -14.22
CA LEU A 375 -6.95 -17.49 -12.94
C LEU A 375 -7.93 -17.26 -11.78
N SER A 376 -8.74 -16.20 -11.84
CA SER A 376 -9.79 -15.92 -10.84
C SER A 376 -11.16 -16.55 -11.17
N ASN A 377 -11.27 -17.31 -12.26
CA ASN A 377 -12.53 -17.94 -12.73
C ASN A 377 -12.27 -19.41 -13.13
N ARG A 378 -12.43 -20.33 -12.16
CA ARG A 378 -12.15 -21.77 -12.33
C ARG A 378 -12.79 -22.40 -13.57
N PRO A 379 -14.11 -22.25 -13.84
CA PRO A 379 -14.73 -22.88 -15.00
C PRO A 379 -14.19 -22.41 -16.34
N LEU A 380 -13.90 -21.11 -16.48
CA LEU A 380 -13.34 -20.56 -17.70
C LEU A 380 -11.87 -20.96 -17.87
N LEU A 381 -11.11 -20.97 -16.78
CA LEU A 381 -9.71 -21.43 -16.77
C LEU A 381 -9.62 -22.89 -17.23
N GLN A 382 -10.42 -23.81 -16.67
CA GLN A 382 -10.44 -25.22 -17.07
C GLN A 382 -10.78 -25.41 -18.57
N LYS A 383 -11.77 -24.65 -19.05
CA LYS A 383 -12.15 -24.69 -20.46
C LYS A 383 -11.00 -24.26 -21.37
N ASP A 384 -10.30 -23.19 -21.03
CA ASP A 384 -9.16 -22.70 -21.82
C ASP A 384 -7.98 -23.67 -21.78
N ILE A 385 -7.71 -24.28 -20.62
CA ILE A 385 -6.68 -25.30 -20.48
C ILE A 385 -7.01 -26.50 -21.38
N GLN A 386 -8.19 -27.09 -21.26
CA GLN A 386 -8.63 -28.24 -22.05
C GLN A 386 -8.56 -28.01 -23.55
N LYS A 387 -8.85 -26.78 -24.01
CA LYS A 387 -8.79 -26.40 -25.43
C LYS A 387 -7.37 -26.39 -25.95
N ASN A 388 -6.38 -26.02 -25.16
CA ASN A 388 -5.02 -25.74 -25.62
C ASN A 388 -4.00 -26.79 -25.16
N ILE A 389 -4.33 -27.67 -24.24
CA ILE A 389 -3.41 -28.58 -23.55
C ILE A 389 -2.61 -29.49 -24.50
N ASN A 390 -3.18 -29.92 -25.62
CA ASN A 390 -2.52 -30.77 -26.60
C ASN A 390 -1.59 -30.03 -27.59
N ASN A 391 -1.56 -28.70 -27.50
CA ASN A 391 -0.82 -27.87 -28.46
C ASN A 391 0.34 -27.10 -27.82
N VAL A 392 0.61 -27.35 -26.53
CA VAL A 392 1.62 -26.64 -25.76
C VAL A 392 2.52 -27.61 -25.01
N ASP A 393 3.74 -27.19 -24.71
CA ASP A 393 4.73 -27.95 -23.95
C ASP A 393 4.72 -27.59 -22.48
N VAL A 394 4.36 -26.34 -22.16
CA VAL A 394 4.45 -25.75 -20.82
C VAL A 394 3.21 -24.94 -20.47
N MET A 395 2.72 -25.14 -19.25
CA MET A 395 1.85 -24.22 -18.54
C MET A 395 2.70 -23.21 -17.78
N LEU A 396 2.73 -21.95 -18.23
CA LEU A 396 3.32 -20.84 -17.51
C LEU A 396 2.22 -20.12 -16.71
N THR A 397 2.28 -20.09 -15.38
CA THR A 397 1.21 -19.54 -14.56
C THR A 397 1.70 -18.67 -13.40
N GLU A 398 1.01 -17.55 -13.11
CA GLU A 398 1.17 -16.84 -11.85
C GLU A 398 0.68 -17.73 -10.70
N LEU A 399 1.29 -17.66 -9.51
CA LEU A 399 0.83 -18.39 -8.32
C LEU A 399 -0.28 -17.60 -7.60
N LYS A 400 -1.46 -17.56 -8.18
CA LYS A 400 -2.62 -16.81 -7.66
C LYS A 400 -3.92 -17.56 -7.89
N ALA A 401 -4.89 -17.32 -6.99
CA ALA A 401 -6.27 -17.82 -7.15
C ALA A 401 -6.32 -19.32 -7.47
N ALA A 402 -6.74 -19.72 -8.66
CA ALA A 402 -6.89 -21.11 -9.08
C ALA A 402 -5.61 -21.70 -9.73
N ALA A 403 -4.44 -21.11 -9.48
CA ALA A 403 -3.19 -21.58 -10.09
C ALA A 403 -2.81 -23.00 -9.64
N VAL A 404 -2.98 -23.35 -8.38
CA VAL A 404 -2.59 -24.67 -7.85
C VAL A 404 -3.67 -25.70 -8.15
N ASP A 405 -4.88 -25.48 -7.68
CA ASP A 405 -5.99 -26.43 -7.70
C ASP A 405 -6.60 -26.66 -9.11
N VAL A 406 -6.30 -25.79 -10.08
CA VAL A 406 -6.76 -25.92 -11.47
C VAL A 406 -5.58 -25.89 -12.45
N ALA A 407 -4.88 -24.75 -12.60
CA ALA A 407 -3.87 -24.62 -13.65
C ALA A 407 -2.73 -25.65 -13.47
N THR A 408 -2.18 -25.79 -12.27
CA THR A 408 -1.11 -26.74 -12.02
C THR A 408 -1.61 -28.18 -12.08
N LYS A 409 -2.72 -28.50 -11.40
CA LYS A 409 -3.25 -29.86 -11.35
C LYS A 409 -3.65 -30.39 -12.73
N ASP A 410 -4.51 -29.67 -13.44
CA ASP A 410 -4.99 -30.12 -14.76
C ASP A 410 -3.83 -30.24 -15.77
N SER A 411 -2.80 -29.43 -15.67
CA SER A 411 -1.62 -29.48 -16.55
C SER A 411 -0.71 -30.67 -16.23
N LEU A 412 -0.40 -30.91 -14.96
CA LEU A 412 0.39 -32.08 -14.55
C LEU A 412 -0.34 -33.40 -14.84
N ASP A 413 -1.66 -33.46 -14.60
CA ASP A 413 -2.48 -34.63 -14.95
C ASP A 413 -2.46 -34.95 -16.45
N ALA A 414 -2.25 -33.93 -17.29
CA ALA A 414 -2.08 -34.10 -18.72
C ALA A 414 -0.62 -34.32 -19.19
N GLY A 415 0.32 -34.36 -18.26
CA GLY A 415 1.75 -34.57 -18.54
C GLY A 415 2.50 -33.34 -19.03
N LEU A 416 1.95 -32.14 -18.85
CA LEU A 416 2.63 -30.88 -19.17
C LEU A 416 3.59 -30.49 -18.04
N GLU A 417 4.69 -29.87 -18.41
CA GLU A 417 5.54 -29.14 -17.47
C GLU A 417 4.82 -27.88 -16.96
N VAL A 418 4.91 -27.61 -15.67
CA VAL A 418 4.37 -26.39 -15.06
C VAL A 418 5.49 -25.52 -14.55
N ILE A 419 5.53 -24.28 -15.02
CA ILE A 419 6.49 -23.27 -14.60
C ILE A 419 5.73 -22.09 -14.02
N TYR A 420 6.08 -21.68 -12.80
CA TYR A 420 5.52 -20.49 -12.22
C TYR A 420 6.15 -19.22 -12.79
N CYS A 421 5.36 -18.14 -12.79
CA CYS A 421 5.72 -16.87 -13.37
C CYS A 421 5.62 -15.77 -12.29
N ASP A 422 6.73 -15.09 -12.07
CA ASP A 422 6.78 -13.82 -11.31
C ASP A 422 6.45 -12.63 -12.22
N ASN A 423 6.15 -11.49 -11.63
CA ASN A 423 5.98 -10.21 -12.32
C ASN A 423 6.98 -9.21 -11.77
N ILE A 424 7.97 -8.84 -12.57
CA ILE A 424 9.01 -7.89 -12.13
C ILE A 424 8.62 -6.45 -12.45
N PRO A 425 8.80 -5.50 -11.50
CA PRO A 425 8.62 -4.08 -11.74
C PRO A 425 9.81 -3.52 -12.54
N LEU A 426 9.53 -2.89 -13.69
CA LEU A 426 10.52 -2.22 -14.51
C LEU A 426 10.22 -0.71 -14.57
N PRO A 427 11.17 0.20 -14.28
CA PRO A 427 10.98 1.64 -14.45
C PRO A 427 10.68 1.99 -15.93
N ILE A 428 9.77 2.95 -16.15
CA ILE A 428 9.36 3.35 -17.50
C ILE A 428 10.29 4.39 -18.14
N SER A 429 11.19 5.02 -17.41
CA SER A 429 12.06 6.07 -17.88
C SER A 429 13.45 5.96 -17.31
N SER A 430 14.47 6.22 -18.16
CA SER A 430 15.87 6.35 -17.74
C SER A 430 16.17 7.61 -16.92
N ASN A 431 15.23 8.56 -16.89
CA ASN A 431 15.38 9.82 -16.14
C ASN A 431 14.86 9.73 -14.70
N TYR A 432 14.22 8.63 -14.31
CA TYR A 432 13.85 8.38 -12.93
C TYR A 432 15.03 7.79 -12.15
N PRO A 433 15.08 8.03 -10.84
CA PRO A 433 16.04 7.33 -10.00
C PRO A 433 15.91 5.82 -10.23
N ASN A 434 17.03 5.13 -10.23
CA ASN A 434 17.05 3.68 -10.40
C ASN A 434 16.22 3.03 -9.28
N LEU A 435 15.24 2.18 -9.64
CA LEU A 435 14.36 1.52 -8.67
C LEU A 435 15.17 0.76 -7.60
N SER A 436 16.22 0.05 -8.02
CA SER A 436 17.09 -0.69 -7.10
C SER A 436 17.81 0.24 -6.13
N GLU A 437 18.38 1.34 -6.62
CA GLU A 437 19.08 2.34 -5.78
C GLU A 437 18.13 2.98 -4.76
N SER A 438 16.93 3.37 -5.19
CA SER A 438 15.93 3.95 -4.30
C SER A 438 15.44 2.97 -3.24
N ILE A 439 15.30 1.69 -3.57
CA ILE A 439 14.98 0.64 -2.59
C ILE A 439 16.12 0.50 -1.57
N ILE A 440 17.37 0.46 -2.03
CA ILE A 440 18.54 0.35 -1.15
C ILE A 440 18.60 1.53 -0.18
N GLU A 441 18.42 2.76 -0.67
CA GLU A 441 18.38 3.95 0.18
C GLU A 441 17.29 3.88 1.26
N ILE A 442 16.12 3.33 0.95
CA ILE A 442 15.04 3.14 1.92
C ILE A 442 15.42 2.07 2.96
N VAL A 443 16.08 0.99 2.54
CA VAL A 443 16.54 -0.07 3.46
C VAL A 443 17.63 0.45 4.38
N ASP A 444 18.63 1.14 3.84
CA ASP A 444 19.69 1.77 4.64
C ASP A 444 19.10 2.79 5.62
N GLY A 445 18.18 3.65 5.15
CA GLY A 445 17.48 4.58 6.03
C GLY A 445 16.65 3.89 7.12
N ALA A 446 16.07 2.71 6.86
CA ALA A 446 15.37 1.94 7.88
C ALA A 446 16.34 1.40 8.95
N ILE A 447 17.53 0.98 8.55
CA ILE A 447 18.59 0.52 9.47
C ILE A 447 19.10 1.69 10.32
N ASP A 448 19.36 2.83 9.69
CA ASP A 448 19.81 4.04 10.39
C ASP A 448 18.78 4.51 11.43
N ASP A 449 17.52 4.61 11.05
CA ASP A 449 16.43 4.99 11.96
C ASP A 449 16.26 4.01 13.13
N PHE A 450 16.45 2.71 12.88
CA PHE A 450 16.39 1.68 13.93
C PHE A 450 17.50 1.84 14.96
N HIS A 451 18.71 2.23 14.55
CA HIS A 451 19.85 2.41 15.47
C HIS A 451 19.85 3.76 16.20
N GLN A 452 19.04 4.73 15.75
CA GLN A 452 18.90 6.04 16.40
C GLN A 452 17.82 6.07 17.47
N ASN A 453 16.88 5.13 17.48
CA ASN A 453 15.80 4.97 18.45
C ASN A 453 16.14 3.90 19.49
#